data_cb8264493d76464652a3ee8503d656b6
#
_entry.id   cb8264493d76464652a3ee8503d656b6
#
_cell.length_a   1.000
_cell.length_b   1.000
_cell.length_c   1.000
_cell.angle_alpha   90.00
_cell.angle_beta   90.00
_cell.angle_gamma   90.00
#
_symmetry.space_group_name_H-M   'P 1'
#
loop_
_entity.id
_entity.type
_entity.pdbx_description
1 polymer ?
#
loop_
_entity_poly.entity_id
_entity_poly.type
_entity_poly.pdbx_seq_one_letter_code
_entity_poly.pdbx_strand_id
1 'polypeptide(L)'
;MIFRHTFLSILFASCISVISWLNFTPAADALGGKLPAINQPAPEFTLPTNTGDGKISLFDLRGKWLVLYFYPKDFTSGCTIEARRFQQDLPQYLEKNAQIIGVSADDIDSHAKFCDSEGLKFPLLADTDGSVSKAYGSWLGFLSMRHSFIIDPQGVLRETFVKVNPTIHSSEVLARLEKLQSATS
;
A
#
# COMPACT_ATOMS: atom_id res chain seq x y z
N MET A 1 69.36 48.46 -0.46
CA MET A 1 68.74 47.62 0.58
C MET A 1 67.23 47.53 0.25
N ILE A 2 66.82 46.50 -0.49
CA ILE A 2 65.48 46.34 -1.04
C ILE A 2 64.83 45.16 -0.35
N PHE A 3 63.81 45.45 0.51
CA PHE A 3 62.98 44.39 1.17
C PHE A 3 61.86 43.93 0.21
N ARG A 4 61.90 42.68 -0.18
CA ARG A 4 60.84 41.99 -0.93
C ARG A 4 59.86 41.39 0.10
N HIS A 5 58.65 41.88 0.12
CA HIS A 5 57.55 41.23 0.84
C HIS A 5 56.89 40.19 -0.07
N THR A 6 56.98 38.93 0.27
CA THR A 6 56.23 37.84 -0.33
C THR A 6 54.86 37.72 0.29
N PHE A 7 53.79 37.98 -0.50
CA PHE A 7 52.40 37.74 -0.11
C PHE A 7 52.11 36.26 -0.28
N LEU A 8 51.79 35.61 0.83
CA LEU A 8 51.34 34.22 0.85
C LEU A 8 49.82 34.21 0.74
N SER A 9 49.26 33.84 -0.42
CA SER A 9 47.83 33.69 -0.65
C SER A 9 47.38 32.39 -0.09
N ILE A 10 46.56 32.42 1.01
CA ILE A 10 45.88 31.24 1.57
C ILE A 10 44.56 31.09 0.83
N LEU A 11 44.47 30.03 -0.01
CA LEU A 11 43.24 29.59 -0.64
C LEU A 11 42.42 28.80 0.41
N PHE A 12 41.33 29.45 0.91
CA PHE A 12 40.30 28.73 1.67
C PHE A 12 39.40 27.94 0.69
N ALA A 13 39.61 26.65 0.64
CA ALA A 13 38.68 25.75 -0.01
C ALA A 13 37.44 25.57 0.87
N SER A 14 36.33 26.24 0.51
CA SER A 14 35.05 26.09 1.16
C SER A 14 34.42 24.78 0.70
N CYS A 15 34.50 23.74 1.53
CA CYS A 15 33.70 22.50 1.39
C CYS A 15 32.23 22.81 1.71
N ILE A 16 31.44 23.07 0.67
CA ILE A 16 29.98 23.12 0.81
C ILE A 16 29.49 21.68 0.91
N SER A 17 29.27 21.20 2.14
CA SER A 17 28.56 19.96 2.43
C SER A 17 27.09 20.16 2.07
N VAL A 18 26.65 19.60 0.95
CA VAL A 18 25.24 19.49 0.58
C VAL A 18 24.61 18.48 1.54
N ILE A 19 24.01 18.98 2.61
CA ILE A 19 23.15 18.18 3.48
C ILE A 19 21.86 17.93 2.70
N SER A 20 21.74 16.74 2.12
CA SER A 20 20.48 16.24 1.56
C SER A 20 19.45 16.17 2.69
N TRP A 21 18.55 17.14 2.75
CA TRP A 21 17.38 17.06 3.59
C TRP A 21 16.48 15.95 3.04
N LEU A 22 16.57 14.76 3.59
CA LEU A 22 15.56 13.73 3.42
C LEU A 22 14.25 14.32 3.93
N ASN A 23 13.35 14.67 3.01
CA ASN A 23 11.99 15.07 3.34
C ASN A 23 11.28 13.88 4.00
N PHE A 24 11.40 13.79 5.32
CA PHE A 24 10.66 12.83 6.12
C PHE A 24 9.23 13.36 6.22
N THR A 25 8.34 12.90 5.34
CA THR A 25 6.92 13.17 5.49
C THR A 25 6.43 12.37 6.69
N PRO A 26 5.92 13.03 7.76
CA PRO A 26 5.39 12.30 8.90
C PRO A 26 4.21 11.45 8.46
N ALA A 27 4.08 10.26 9.03
CA ALA A 27 2.89 9.43 8.84
C ALA A 27 1.66 10.18 9.36
N ALA A 28 0.62 10.24 8.54
CA ALA A 28 -0.64 10.86 8.93
C ALA A 28 -1.40 9.96 9.91
N ASP A 29 -1.99 10.55 10.95
CA ASP A 29 -2.94 9.83 11.80
C ASP A 29 -4.30 9.81 11.11
N ALA A 30 -4.91 8.63 11.06
CA ALA A 30 -6.27 8.42 10.58
C ALA A 30 -7.10 7.74 11.66
N LEU A 31 -8.41 7.78 11.51
CA LEU A 31 -9.26 6.88 12.29
C LEU A 31 -8.85 5.44 11.96
N GLY A 32 -8.47 4.65 12.96
CA GLY A 32 -7.90 3.30 12.76
C GLY A 32 -6.41 3.17 13.11
N GLY A 33 -5.73 4.28 13.45
CA GLY A 33 -4.33 4.34 13.88
C GLY A 33 -3.41 5.09 12.93
N LYS A 34 -2.11 4.97 13.16
CA LYS A 34 -1.08 5.65 12.37
C LYS A 34 -0.90 4.98 11.01
N LEU A 35 -1.12 5.73 9.94
CA LEU A 35 -0.88 5.28 8.57
C LEU A 35 0.62 5.14 8.28
N PRO A 36 1.04 4.14 7.48
CA PRO A 36 2.39 4.06 6.95
C PRO A 36 2.71 5.27 6.08
N ALA A 37 3.97 5.70 6.09
CA ALA A 37 4.40 6.86 5.32
C ALA A 37 4.56 6.53 3.83
N ILE A 38 4.09 7.43 2.97
CA ILE A 38 4.27 7.34 1.51
C ILE A 38 5.78 7.40 1.17
N ASN A 39 6.19 6.65 0.15
CA ASN A 39 7.57 6.50 -0.32
C ASN A 39 8.51 5.81 0.70
N GLN A 40 7.93 5.06 1.64
CA GLN A 40 8.68 4.17 2.54
C GLN A 40 8.30 2.72 2.25
N PRO A 41 9.13 1.74 2.65
CA PRO A 41 8.75 0.34 2.59
C PRO A 41 7.40 0.12 3.27
N ALA A 42 6.49 -0.57 2.58
CA ALA A 42 5.20 -0.95 3.16
C ALA A 42 5.42 -1.94 4.32
N PRO A 43 4.57 -1.92 5.37
CA PRO A 43 4.66 -2.90 6.45
C PRO A 43 4.57 -4.33 5.92
N GLU A 44 5.51 -5.17 6.32
CA GLU A 44 5.54 -6.58 5.92
C GLU A 44 4.37 -7.35 6.56
N PHE A 45 3.87 -8.34 5.83
CA PHE A 45 2.84 -9.24 6.33
C PHE A 45 3.01 -10.65 5.77
N THR A 46 2.48 -11.63 6.49
CA THR A 46 2.22 -12.99 6.00
C THR A 46 0.91 -13.43 6.60
N LEU A 47 -0.12 -13.59 5.78
CA LEU A 47 -1.48 -13.92 6.24
C LEU A 47 -2.01 -15.18 5.58
N PRO A 48 -2.87 -15.94 6.26
CA PRO A 48 -3.61 -17.04 5.67
C PRO A 48 -4.53 -16.56 4.54
N THR A 49 -4.71 -17.42 3.54
CA THR A 49 -5.63 -17.20 2.40
C THR A 49 -6.39 -18.47 2.05
N ASN A 50 -7.53 -18.33 1.40
CA ASN A 50 -8.32 -19.45 0.87
C ASN A 50 -7.81 -19.96 -0.49
N THR A 51 -6.67 -19.46 -0.98
CA THR A 51 -6.11 -19.83 -2.30
C THR A 51 -4.65 -20.30 -2.19
N GLY A 52 -4.19 -21.06 -3.20
CA GLY A 52 -2.79 -21.47 -3.32
C GLY A 52 -2.30 -22.31 -2.12
N ASP A 53 -1.10 -21.97 -1.63
CA ASP A 53 -0.41 -22.68 -0.53
C ASP A 53 -0.97 -22.31 0.87
N GLY A 54 -2.10 -21.65 0.94
CA GLY A 54 -2.77 -21.27 2.18
C GLY A 54 -2.19 -20.07 2.91
N LYS A 55 -1.15 -19.41 2.38
CA LYS A 55 -0.58 -18.16 2.89
C LYS A 55 -0.03 -17.30 1.77
N ILE A 56 -0.11 -15.97 1.95
CA ILE A 56 0.52 -14.98 1.07
C ILE A 56 1.27 -13.98 1.92
N SER A 57 2.50 -13.66 1.54
CA SER A 57 3.31 -12.60 2.13
C SER A 57 3.50 -11.43 1.16
N LEU A 58 3.83 -10.25 1.69
CA LEU A 58 4.17 -9.10 0.84
C LEU A 58 5.40 -9.41 -0.04
N PHE A 59 6.32 -10.24 0.44
CA PHE A 59 7.49 -10.66 -0.33
C PHE A 59 7.11 -11.45 -1.60
N ASP A 60 6.11 -12.32 -1.54
CA ASP A 60 5.64 -13.14 -2.67
C ASP A 60 5.01 -12.28 -3.79
N LEU A 61 4.64 -11.05 -3.48
CA LEU A 61 3.99 -10.11 -4.39
C LEU A 61 4.97 -9.14 -5.07
N ARG A 62 6.25 -9.23 -4.77
CA ARG A 62 7.29 -8.39 -5.40
C ARG A 62 7.32 -8.60 -6.92
N GLY A 63 7.76 -7.56 -7.65
CA GLY A 63 7.78 -7.56 -9.12
C GLY A 63 6.45 -7.17 -9.78
N LYS A 64 5.38 -7.02 -9.00
CA LYS A 64 4.07 -6.53 -9.44
C LYS A 64 3.60 -5.37 -8.58
N TRP A 65 2.77 -4.52 -9.14
CA TRP A 65 2.03 -3.57 -8.36
C TRP A 65 1.00 -4.30 -7.50
N LEU A 66 0.77 -3.81 -6.30
CA LEU A 66 -0.21 -4.38 -5.38
C LEU A 66 -1.22 -3.32 -4.99
N VAL A 67 -2.50 -3.65 -5.14
CA VAL A 67 -3.62 -2.96 -4.51
C VAL A 67 -4.05 -3.79 -3.31
N LEU A 68 -3.68 -3.33 -2.12
CA LEU A 68 -4.06 -3.94 -0.85
C LEU A 68 -5.22 -3.16 -0.25
N TYR A 69 -6.42 -3.73 -0.19
CA TYR A 69 -7.57 -3.06 0.38
C TYR A 69 -8.07 -3.77 1.64
N PHE A 70 -8.24 -3.00 2.70
CA PHE A 70 -8.84 -3.46 3.96
C PHE A 70 -10.32 -3.16 3.92
N TYR A 71 -11.13 -4.08 4.45
CA TYR A 71 -12.58 -3.92 4.51
C TYR A 71 -13.15 -4.48 5.82
N PRO A 72 -14.30 -3.96 6.31
CA PRO A 72 -14.83 -4.32 7.61
C PRO A 72 -15.21 -5.80 7.76
N LYS A 73 -16.00 -6.37 6.81
CA LYS A 73 -16.54 -7.71 6.99
C LYS A 73 -17.13 -8.28 5.70
N ASP A 74 -16.93 -9.58 5.49
CA ASP A 74 -17.58 -10.36 4.43
C ASP A 74 -19.10 -10.22 4.47
N PHE A 75 -19.74 -10.37 3.33
CA PHE A 75 -21.20 -10.37 3.14
C PHE A 75 -21.93 -9.09 3.57
N THR A 76 -21.25 -8.04 3.98
CA THR A 76 -21.89 -6.74 4.21
C THR A 76 -22.08 -6.00 2.88
N SER A 77 -23.18 -5.25 2.77
CA SER A 77 -23.56 -4.62 1.49
C SER A 77 -22.46 -3.75 0.87
N GLY A 78 -21.79 -2.91 1.67
CA GLY A 78 -20.71 -2.05 1.19
C GLY A 78 -19.48 -2.84 0.75
N CYS A 79 -19.09 -3.90 1.48
CA CYS A 79 -17.94 -4.72 1.14
C CYS A 79 -18.22 -5.58 -0.11
N THR A 80 -19.44 -6.09 -0.26
CA THR A 80 -19.88 -6.80 -1.45
C THR A 80 -19.84 -5.92 -2.69
N ILE A 81 -20.33 -4.68 -2.60
CA ILE A 81 -20.26 -3.71 -3.70
C ILE A 81 -18.80 -3.46 -4.09
N GLU A 82 -17.94 -3.21 -3.12
CA GLU A 82 -16.50 -2.94 -3.37
C GLU A 82 -15.80 -4.13 -4.02
N ALA A 83 -15.97 -5.33 -3.48
CA ALA A 83 -15.39 -6.56 -4.02
C ALA A 83 -15.84 -6.82 -5.46
N ARG A 84 -17.15 -6.65 -5.76
CA ARG A 84 -17.68 -6.77 -7.12
C ARG A 84 -17.11 -5.73 -8.07
N ARG A 85 -16.86 -4.50 -7.62
CA ARG A 85 -16.21 -3.46 -8.45
C ARG A 85 -14.77 -3.82 -8.76
N PHE A 86 -14.00 -4.26 -7.78
CA PHE A 86 -12.66 -4.78 -8.02
C PHE A 86 -12.67 -6.00 -8.95
N GLN A 87 -13.63 -6.92 -8.79
CA GLN A 87 -13.76 -8.08 -9.69
C GLN A 87 -14.10 -7.67 -11.12
N GLN A 88 -14.98 -6.68 -11.29
CA GLN A 88 -15.35 -6.17 -12.63
C GLN A 88 -14.14 -5.53 -13.34
N ASP A 89 -13.30 -4.80 -12.60
CA ASP A 89 -12.15 -4.08 -13.15
C ASP A 89 -10.86 -4.93 -13.15
N LEU A 90 -10.91 -6.17 -12.61
CA LEU A 90 -9.74 -7.05 -12.49
C LEU A 90 -8.94 -7.24 -13.79
N PRO A 91 -9.55 -7.41 -14.98
CA PRO A 91 -8.78 -7.50 -16.23
C PRO A 91 -7.88 -6.28 -16.47
N GLN A 92 -8.37 -5.07 -16.18
CA GLN A 92 -7.60 -3.84 -16.36
C GLN A 92 -6.41 -3.75 -15.39
N TYR A 93 -6.59 -4.23 -14.15
CA TYR A 93 -5.47 -4.34 -13.19
C TYR A 93 -4.40 -5.33 -13.66
N LEU A 94 -4.82 -6.50 -14.18
CA LEU A 94 -3.89 -7.50 -14.69
C LEU A 94 -3.09 -7.01 -15.91
N GLU A 95 -3.72 -6.28 -16.83
CA GLU A 95 -3.05 -5.64 -17.95
C GLU A 95 -1.97 -4.64 -17.51
N LYS A 96 -2.13 -4.04 -16.32
CA LYS A 96 -1.18 -3.12 -15.69
C LYS A 96 -0.17 -3.81 -14.78
N ASN A 97 -0.01 -5.13 -14.86
CA ASN A 97 0.83 -5.91 -13.97
C ASN A 97 0.55 -5.61 -12.48
N ALA A 98 -0.72 -5.47 -12.13
CA ALA A 98 -1.17 -5.19 -10.77
C ALA A 98 -2.02 -6.32 -10.22
N GLN A 99 -1.81 -6.67 -8.95
CA GLN A 99 -2.60 -7.63 -8.19
C GLN A 99 -3.52 -6.90 -7.22
N ILE A 100 -4.71 -7.47 -7.00
CA ILE A 100 -5.66 -7.01 -6.00
C ILE A 100 -5.67 -8.03 -4.87
N ILE A 101 -5.62 -7.58 -3.63
CA ILE A 101 -5.74 -8.40 -2.42
C ILE A 101 -6.64 -7.69 -1.43
N GLY A 102 -7.67 -8.40 -0.96
CA GLY A 102 -8.53 -7.93 0.13
C GLY A 102 -8.06 -8.49 1.48
N VAL A 103 -8.24 -7.71 2.55
CA VAL A 103 -7.89 -8.10 3.93
C VAL A 103 -9.04 -7.73 4.86
N SER A 104 -9.49 -8.67 5.66
CA SER A 104 -10.40 -8.41 6.78
C SER A 104 -10.09 -9.29 7.98
N ALA A 105 -10.82 -9.08 9.08
CA ALA A 105 -10.72 -9.91 10.27
C ALA A 105 -11.55 -11.21 10.20
N ASP A 106 -12.23 -11.46 9.08
CA ASP A 106 -12.94 -12.71 8.87
C ASP A 106 -11.95 -13.88 8.71
N ASP A 107 -12.41 -15.09 8.97
CA ASP A 107 -11.60 -16.31 8.83
C ASP A 107 -11.58 -16.84 7.37
N ILE A 108 -10.72 -17.81 7.12
CA ILE A 108 -10.51 -18.42 5.79
C ILE A 108 -11.81 -19.03 5.24
N ASP A 109 -12.62 -19.65 6.09
CA ASP A 109 -13.86 -20.31 5.66
C ASP A 109 -14.91 -19.27 5.23
N SER A 110 -14.97 -18.15 5.91
CA SER A 110 -15.80 -17.00 5.51
C SER A 110 -15.35 -16.44 4.17
N HIS A 111 -14.04 -16.20 4.00
CA HIS A 111 -13.47 -15.73 2.74
C HIS A 111 -13.73 -16.68 1.57
N ALA A 112 -13.59 -18.01 1.78
CA ALA A 112 -13.90 -18.99 0.75
C ALA A 112 -15.35 -18.88 0.28
N LYS A 113 -16.30 -18.85 1.23
CA LYS A 113 -17.72 -18.70 0.93
C LYS A 113 -18.05 -17.37 0.24
N PHE A 114 -17.39 -16.29 0.67
CA PHE A 114 -17.58 -14.97 0.07
C PHE A 114 -17.03 -14.90 -1.34
N CYS A 115 -15.83 -15.44 -1.60
CA CYS A 115 -15.26 -15.57 -2.94
C CYS A 115 -16.17 -16.37 -3.87
N ASP A 116 -16.67 -17.52 -3.40
CA ASP A 116 -17.55 -18.40 -4.19
C ASP A 116 -18.89 -17.70 -4.52
N SER A 117 -19.51 -17.05 -3.53
CA SER A 117 -20.80 -16.37 -3.72
C SER A 117 -20.72 -15.16 -4.66
N GLU A 118 -19.60 -14.45 -4.65
CA GLU A 118 -19.39 -13.22 -5.42
C GLU A 118 -18.57 -13.47 -6.71
N GLY A 119 -18.09 -14.68 -6.92
CA GLY A 119 -17.28 -15.07 -8.08
C GLY A 119 -15.93 -14.37 -8.13
N LEU A 120 -15.33 -14.02 -6.97
CA LEU A 120 -14.07 -13.31 -6.88
C LEU A 120 -12.90 -14.18 -7.37
N LYS A 121 -12.03 -13.60 -8.19
CA LYS A 121 -10.85 -14.27 -8.77
C LYS A 121 -9.53 -13.70 -8.25
N PHE A 122 -9.57 -12.89 -7.20
CA PHE A 122 -8.42 -12.41 -6.47
C PHE A 122 -8.48 -12.90 -5.01
N PRO A 123 -7.32 -13.06 -4.33
CA PRO A 123 -7.28 -13.62 -2.98
C PRO A 123 -7.80 -12.66 -1.91
N LEU A 124 -8.39 -13.25 -0.87
CA LEU A 124 -8.71 -12.60 0.39
C LEU A 124 -7.81 -13.18 1.50
N LEU A 125 -7.34 -12.31 2.39
CA LEU A 125 -6.43 -12.66 3.49
C LEU A 125 -7.10 -12.48 4.84
N ALA A 126 -6.98 -13.49 5.69
CA ALA A 126 -7.56 -13.54 7.03
C ALA A 126 -6.61 -12.92 8.07
N ASP A 127 -6.89 -11.68 8.47
CA ASP A 127 -6.18 -10.94 9.55
C ASP A 127 -7.00 -11.00 10.85
N THR A 128 -7.25 -12.21 11.34
CA THR A 128 -8.21 -12.46 12.43
C THR A 128 -7.83 -11.81 13.76
N ASP A 129 -6.56 -11.52 14.00
CA ASP A 129 -6.06 -10.80 15.18
C ASP A 129 -5.88 -9.28 14.95
N GLY A 130 -6.10 -8.82 13.71
CA GLY A 130 -5.97 -7.42 13.32
C GLY A 130 -4.54 -6.88 13.34
N SER A 131 -3.53 -7.75 13.38
CA SER A 131 -2.12 -7.33 13.49
C SER A 131 -1.66 -6.54 12.27
N VAL A 132 -2.02 -6.98 11.06
CA VAL A 132 -1.69 -6.31 9.81
C VAL A 132 -2.55 -5.06 9.63
N SER A 133 -3.84 -5.12 9.93
CA SER A 133 -4.71 -3.95 9.93
C SER A 133 -4.18 -2.84 10.84
N LYS A 134 -3.64 -3.17 12.02
CA LYS A 134 -2.98 -2.20 12.92
C LYS A 134 -1.71 -1.61 12.28
N ALA A 135 -0.87 -2.46 11.68
CA ALA A 135 0.37 -2.00 11.05
C ALA A 135 0.11 -1.01 9.89
N TYR A 136 -1.03 -1.15 9.23
CA TYR A 136 -1.49 -0.27 8.15
C TYR A 136 -2.40 0.89 8.63
N GLY A 137 -2.59 1.07 9.95
CA GLY A 137 -3.46 2.12 10.51
C GLY A 137 -4.94 1.95 10.10
N SER A 138 -5.39 0.72 9.96
CA SER A 138 -6.72 0.35 9.47
C SER A 138 -7.51 -0.51 10.46
N TRP A 139 -7.31 -0.34 11.80
CA TRP A 139 -7.90 -1.21 12.80
C TRP A 139 -8.74 -0.46 13.84
N LEU A 140 -9.98 -0.89 14.07
CA LEU A 140 -10.88 -0.34 15.09
C LEU A 140 -10.99 -1.19 16.36
N GLY A 141 -10.13 -2.20 16.52
CA GLY A 141 -10.13 -3.07 17.70
C GLY A 141 -10.85 -4.40 17.50
N PHE A 142 -11.77 -4.50 16.54
CA PHE A 142 -12.57 -5.69 16.26
C PHE A 142 -12.89 -5.88 14.77
N LEU A 143 -12.59 -4.89 13.92
CA LEU A 143 -12.73 -4.96 12.46
C LEU A 143 -11.77 -4.00 11.78
N SER A 144 -11.47 -4.27 10.51
CA SER A 144 -10.69 -3.37 9.67
C SER A 144 -11.53 -2.20 9.18
N MET A 145 -10.88 -1.05 9.01
CA MET A 145 -11.47 0.08 8.30
C MET A 145 -11.36 -0.12 6.79
N ARG A 146 -12.11 0.71 6.05
CA ARG A 146 -12.04 0.71 4.59
C ARG A 146 -10.93 1.63 4.11
N HIS A 147 -9.69 1.14 4.19
CA HIS A 147 -8.50 1.79 3.69
C HIS A 147 -7.87 0.97 2.58
N SER A 148 -7.25 1.62 1.60
CA SER A 148 -6.54 0.91 0.54
C SER A 148 -5.19 1.56 0.27
N PHE A 149 -4.27 0.75 -0.23
CA PHE A 149 -2.87 1.08 -0.41
C PHE A 149 -2.41 0.61 -1.79
N ILE A 150 -1.70 1.47 -2.53
CA ILE A 150 -0.97 1.05 -3.72
C ILE A 150 0.50 0.90 -3.34
N ILE A 151 1.04 -0.28 -3.58
CA ILE A 151 2.43 -0.65 -3.30
C ILE A 151 3.10 -1.00 -4.63
N ASP A 152 4.30 -0.47 -4.85
CA ASP A 152 5.03 -0.71 -6.09
C ASP A 152 5.73 -2.09 -6.13
N PRO A 153 6.30 -2.50 -7.28
CA PRO A 153 7.01 -3.78 -7.41
C PRO A 153 8.20 -3.96 -6.47
N GLN A 154 8.75 -2.90 -5.92
CA GLN A 154 9.83 -2.92 -4.93
C GLN A 154 9.30 -2.99 -3.49
N GLY A 155 7.95 -2.94 -3.31
CA GLY A 155 7.26 -2.98 -2.03
C GLY A 155 7.27 -1.65 -1.28
N VAL A 156 7.42 -0.55 -2.01
CA VAL A 156 7.32 0.79 -1.45
C VAL A 156 5.89 1.28 -1.57
N LEU A 157 5.35 1.83 -0.48
CA LEU A 157 4.02 2.43 -0.45
C LEU A 157 3.99 3.70 -1.29
N ARG A 158 3.10 3.75 -2.28
CA ARG A 158 2.99 4.88 -3.22
C ARG A 158 1.72 5.70 -3.06
N GLU A 159 0.64 5.11 -2.53
CA GLU A 159 -0.63 5.82 -2.32
C GLU A 159 -1.42 5.22 -1.17
N THR A 160 -2.26 6.03 -0.53
CA THR A 160 -3.18 5.63 0.55
C THR A 160 -4.55 6.26 0.35
N PHE A 161 -5.61 5.46 0.47
CA PHE A 161 -7.01 5.89 0.41
C PHE A 161 -7.67 5.62 1.75
N VAL A 162 -8.22 6.65 2.40
CA VAL A 162 -8.79 6.58 3.77
C VAL A 162 -10.29 6.92 3.87
N LYS A 163 -10.86 7.49 2.84
CA LYS A 163 -12.29 7.87 2.80
C LYS A 163 -12.96 7.22 1.59
N VAL A 164 -12.95 5.91 1.58
CA VAL A 164 -13.35 5.10 0.43
C VAL A 164 -14.87 5.06 0.26
N ASN A 165 -15.34 5.37 -0.96
CA ASN A 165 -16.69 5.08 -1.39
C ASN A 165 -16.71 3.74 -2.16
N PRO A 166 -17.33 2.67 -1.63
CA PRO A 166 -17.30 1.34 -2.24
C PRO A 166 -17.75 1.29 -3.72
N THR A 167 -18.62 2.22 -4.11
CA THR A 167 -19.25 2.21 -5.45
C THR A 167 -18.26 2.59 -6.57
N ILE A 168 -17.31 3.48 -6.28
CA ILE A 168 -16.38 4.06 -7.26
C ILE A 168 -14.92 3.75 -6.96
N HIS A 169 -14.64 3.09 -5.82
CA HIS A 169 -13.30 2.94 -5.30
C HIS A 169 -12.34 2.24 -6.28
N SER A 170 -12.77 1.14 -6.88
CA SER A 170 -11.91 0.42 -7.84
C SER A 170 -11.46 1.32 -8.99
N SER A 171 -12.36 2.13 -9.57
CA SER A 171 -11.99 3.04 -10.65
C SER A 171 -11.08 4.19 -10.20
N GLU A 172 -11.24 4.70 -8.96
CA GLU A 172 -10.33 5.71 -8.39
C GLU A 172 -8.92 5.15 -8.19
N VAL A 173 -8.81 3.92 -7.66
CA VAL A 173 -7.53 3.22 -7.47
C VAL A 173 -6.86 2.95 -8.81
N LEU A 174 -7.62 2.48 -9.81
CA LEU A 174 -7.10 2.19 -11.15
C LEU A 174 -6.53 3.44 -11.82
N ALA A 175 -7.27 4.54 -11.79
CA ALA A 175 -6.82 5.83 -12.35
C ALA A 175 -5.55 6.36 -11.62
N ARG A 176 -5.44 6.11 -10.33
CA ARG A 176 -4.24 6.50 -9.57
C ARG A 176 -3.03 5.62 -9.89
N LEU A 177 -3.25 4.31 -10.01
CA LEU A 177 -2.23 3.35 -10.43
C LEU A 177 -1.62 3.73 -11.78
N GLU A 178 -2.45 4.08 -12.76
CA GLU A 178 -1.99 4.55 -14.09
C GLU A 178 -1.06 5.76 -14.00
N LYS A 179 -1.42 6.75 -13.18
CA LYS A 179 -0.60 7.95 -12.96
C LYS A 179 0.74 7.60 -12.30
N LEU A 180 0.75 6.67 -11.36
CA LEU A 180 1.98 6.24 -10.69
C LEU A 180 2.90 5.50 -11.65
N GLN A 181 2.37 4.62 -12.49
CA GLN A 181 3.13 3.89 -13.49
C GLN A 181 3.74 4.81 -14.54
N SER A 182 2.98 5.80 -15.02
CA SER A 182 3.49 6.77 -16.00
C SER A 182 4.56 7.72 -15.45
N ALA A 183 4.60 7.93 -14.13
CA ALA A 183 5.62 8.74 -13.48
C ALA A 183 6.93 7.99 -13.21
N THR A 184 6.93 6.65 -13.33
CA THR A 184 8.09 5.77 -13.08
C THR A 184 8.68 5.17 -14.36
N SER A 185 8.07 5.40 -15.51
CA SER A 185 8.55 5.04 -16.85
C SER A 185 9.44 6.13 -17.41
#